data_70dee2e2f69d11f0d33ad77ea74ac1fc
#
_entry.id   70dee2e2f69d11f0d33ad77ea74ac1fc
#
_cell.length_a   1.000
_cell.length_b   1.000
_cell.length_c   1.000
_cell.angle_alpha   90.00
_cell.angle_beta   90.00
_cell.angle_gamma   90.00
#
_symmetry.space_group_name_H-M   'P 1'
#
loop_
_entity.id
_entity.type
_entity.pdbx_description
1 polymer ?
#
loop_
_entity_poly.entity_id
_entity_poly.type
_entity_poly.pdbx_seq_one_letter_code
_entity_poly.pdbx_strand_id
1 'polypeptide(L)'
;LENSFRLTNREKDKYTSMVTLLDGTYQMSDELLLSSLQTLSELLYKHYGKKTIILIDEYDVPLDKAFQHGYYQEMVTLIRAMFGKVLKTNNALKFAVLTGCLRVSKESIFTGLNNFKILSITDTRFDEQFGFTDKEVKELLAYYHVENRFDETKEWYDGYRFGNADVYCPWDV
;
A
#
# COMPACT_ATOMS: atom_id res chain seq x y z
N LEU A 1 0.86 8.41 20.98
CA LEU A 1 2.18 7.96 21.50
C LEU A 1 2.79 8.95 22.49
N GLU A 2 2.46 10.21 22.43
CA GLU A 2 2.99 11.28 23.33
C GLU A 2 2.83 10.94 24.82
N ASN A 3 1.69 10.40 25.22
CA ASN A 3 1.39 10.00 26.59
C ASN A 3 1.82 8.57 26.94
N SER A 4 2.65 7.93 26.11
CA SER A 4 3.11 6.58 26.37
C SER A 4 4.12 6.55 27.52
N PHE A 5 3.86 5.72 28.53
CA PHE A 5 4.83 5.46 29.61
C PHE A 5 5.94 4.47 29.20
N ARG A 6 5.79 3.80 28.05
CA ARG A 6 6.76 2.85 27.50
C ARG A 6 7.82 3.49 26.62
N LEU A 7 7.60 4.74 26.22
CA LEU A 7 8.51 5.50 25.36
C LEU A 7 9.33 6.48 26.20
N THR A 8 10.61 6.58 25.87
CA THR A 8 11.51 7.63 26.41
C THR A 8 11.14 9.00 25.86
N ASN A 9 11.58 10.09 26.52
CA ASN A 9 11.34 11.44 26.05
C ASN A 9 11.90 11.64 24.62
N ARG A 10 13.11 11.15 24.33
CA ARG A 10 13.71 11.20 22.98
C ARG A 10 12.86 10.51 21.92
N GLU A 11 12.20 9.41 22.26
CA GLU A 11 11.30 8.70 21.33
C GLU A 11 10.00 9.47 21.11
N LYS A 12 9.49 10.09 22.15
CA LYS A 12 8.32 10.99 22.05
C LYS A 12 8.64 12.23 21.20
N ASP A 13 9.81 12.81 21.39
CA ASP A 13 10.28 13.97 20.60
C ASP A 13 10.38 13.62 19.11
N LYS A 14 10.90 12.41 18.77
CA LYS A 14 10.91 11.93 17.40
C LYS A 14 9.50 11.80 16.82
N TYR A 15 8.58 11.21 17.60
CA TYR A 15 7.18 11.11 17.18
C TYR A 15 6.55 12.49 16.97
N THR A 16 6.73 13.39 17.91
CA THR A 16 6.22 14.76 17.82
C THR A 16 6.76 15.48 16.57
N SER A 17 8.05 15.36 16.27
CA SER A 17 8.64 15.93 15.06
C SER A 17 8.01 15.36 13.76
N MET A 18 7.55 14.12 13.77
CA MET A 18 6.90 13.48 12.61
C MET A 18 5.46 13.97 12.39
N VAL A 19 4.77 14.38 13.45
CA VAL A 19 3.33 14.74 13.38
C VAL A 19 3.08 16.25 13.56
N THR A 20 4.07 17.01 14.00
CA THR A 20 3.93 18.44 14.20
C THR A 20 4.07 19.19 12.88
N LEU A 21 3.06 20.00 12.60
CA LEU A 21 3.04 20.92 11.48
C LEU A 21 3.23 22.34 12.00
N LEU A 22 4.30 23.02 11.59
CA LEU A 22 4.53 24.43 11.84
C LEU A 22 4.51 25.18 10.50
N ASP A 23 3.68 26.19 10.40
CA ASP A 23 3.51 27.00 9.17
C ASP A 23 3.30 26.16 7.89
N GLY A 24 2.54 25.08 8.01
CA GLY A 24 2.27 24.17 6.89
C GLY A 24 3.40 23.20 6.55
N THR A 25 4.48 23.18 7.33
CA THR A 25 5.66 22.32 7.08
C THR A 25 5.89 21.36 8.24
N TYR A 26 6.12 20.09 7.95
CA TYR A 26 6.53 19.11 8.96
C TYR A 26 7.94 19.38 9.45
N GLN A 27 8.18 19.18 10.74
CA GLN A 27 9.45 19.45 11.41
C GLN A 27 10.43 18.26 11.38
N MET A 28 10.29 17.39 10.42
CA MET A 28 11.19 16.26 10.23
C MET A 28 12.49 16.71 9.57
N SER A 29 13.63 16.20 10.08
CA SER A 29 14.88 16.21 9.31
C SER A 29 14.77 15.22 8.14
N ASP A 30 15.60 15.39 7.10
CA ASP A 30 15.67 14.46 5.98
C ASP A 30 15.96 13.02 6.44
N GLU A 31 16.84 12.86 7.42
CA GLU A 31 17.15 11.55 8.00
C GLU A 31 15.93 10.91 8.67
N LEU A 32 15.15 11.71 9.41
CA LEU A 32 13.91 11.22 10.05
C LEU A 32 12.84 10.92 9.01
N LEU A 33 12.73 11.74 7.96
CA LEU A 33 11.81 11.48 6.86
C LEU A 33 12.11 10.12 6.19
N LEU A 34 13.37 9.85 5.85
CA LEU A 34 13.81 8.60 5.25
C LEU A 34 13.60 7.37 6.16
N SER A 35 13.51 7.57 7.47
CA SER A 35 13.29 6.50 8.47
C SER A 35 11.92 6.55 9.13
N SER A 36 11.03 7.43 8.70
CA SER A 36 9.76 7.72 9.37
C SER A 36 8.89 6.48 9.57
N LEU A 37 8.66 5.69 8.54
CA LEU A 37 7.85 4.47 8.62
C LEU A 37 8.49 3.42 9.55
N GLN A 38 9.82 3.25 9.50
CA GLN A 38 10.52 2.36 10.42
C GLN A 38 10.40 2.86 11.86
N THR A 39 10.69 4.14 12.09
CA THR A 39 10.59 4.76 13.42
C THR A 39 9.19 4.61 14.00
N LEU A 40 8.15 4.92 13.21
CA LEU A 40 6.76 4.76 13.65
C LEU A 40 6.44 3.29 14.01
N SER A 41 6.88 2.35 13.17
CA SER A 41 6.71 0.93 13.40
C SER A 41 7.36 0.48 14.73
N GLU A 42 8.58 0.92 15.00
CA GLU A 42 9.31 0.62 16.24
C GLU A 42 8.62 1.23 17.48
N LEU A 43 8.17 2.47 17.39
CA LEU A 43 7.44 3.14 18.48
C LEU A 43 6.11 2.46 18.79
N LEU A 44 5.36 2.05 17.76
CA LEU A 44 4.12 1.30 17.93
C LEU A 44 4.37 -0.07 18.54
N TYR A 45 5.38 -0.79 18.08
CA TYR A 45 5.77 -2.06 18.66
C TYR A 45 6.13 -1.94 20.13
N LYS A 46 6.93 -0.93 20.50
CA LYS A 46 7.30 -0.67 21.88
C LYS A 46 6.10 -0.30 22.76
N HIS A 47 5.18 0.50 22.21
CA HIS A 47 3.99 0.92 22.94
C HIS A 47 2.99 -0.22 23.14
N TYR A 48 2.65 -0.97 22.09
CA TYR A 48 1.61 -1.99 22.13
C TYR A 48 2.12 -3.40 22.43
N GLY A 49 3.43 -3.66 22.32
CA GLY A 49 4.02 -4.99 22.46
C GLY A 49 3.68 -5.94 21.30
N LYS A 50 3.15 -5.42 20.20
CA LYS A 50 2.74 -6.20 19.02
C LYS A 50 3.43 -5.66 17.78
N LYS A 51 3.95 -6.56 16.94
CA LYS A 51 4.55 -6.19 15.65
C LYS A 51 3.53 -5.51 14.76
N THR A 52 4.00 -4.52 13.99
CA THR A 52 3.18 -3.73 13.07
C THR A 52 2.92 -4.46 11.77
N ILE A 53 1.79 -4.16 11.16
CA ILE A 53 1.45 -4.49 9.78
C ILE A 53 1.49 -3.18 9.01
N ILE A 54 2.14 -3.17 7.86
CA ILE A 54 2.22 -2.00 6.99
C ILE A 54 1.42 -2.28 5.72
N LEU A 55 0.44 -1.44 5.45
CA LEU A 55 -0.38 -1.48 4.25
C LEU A 55 -0.13 -0.18 3.48
N ILE A 56 0.34 -0.30 2.23
CA ILE A 56 0.60 0.82 1.34
C ILE A 56 -0.20 0.59 0.08
N ASP A 57 -1.20 1.43 -0.14
CA ASP A 57 -1.97 1.43 -1.35
C ASP A 57 -1.40 2.43 -2.35
N GLU A 58 -1.47 2.10 -3.63
CA GLU A 58 -1.01 2.97 -4.72
C GLU A 58 0.42 3.52 -4.53
N TYR A 59 1.39 2.65 -4.20
CA TYR A 59 2.79 3.04 -3.95
C TYR A 59 3.44 3.77 -5.14
N ASP A 60 2.89 3.63 -6.32
CA ASP A 60 3.38 4.18 -7.57
C ASP A 60 2.84 5.58 -7.89
N VAL A 61 1.75 6.01 -7.28
CA VAL A 61 1.15 7.35 -7.52
C VAL A 61 2.13 8.50 -7.25
N PRO A 62 2.93 8.51 -6.17
CA PRO A 62 3.93 9.57 -5.97
C PRO A 62 4.98 9.61 -7.07
N LEU A 63 5.31 8.48 -7.67
CA LEU A 63 6.29 8.37 -8.76
C LEU A 63 5.73 8.91 -10.07
N ASP A 64 4.49 8.60 -10.39
CA ASP A 64 3.81 9.13 -11.56
C ASP A 64 3.74 10.66 -11.49
N LYS A 65 3.31 11.21 -10.35
CA LYS A 65 3.31 12.67 -10.12
C LYS A 65 4.71 13.27 -10.22
N ALA A 66 5.71 12.62 -9.65
CA ALA A 66 7.09 13.09 -9.74
C ALA A 66 7.63 13.07 -11.17
N PHE A 67 7.23 12.09 -11.97
CA PHE A 67 7.56 12.04 -13.39
C PHE A 67 6.94 13.21 -14.16
N GLN A 68 5.66 13.49 -13.94
CA GLN A 68 4.95 14.61 -14.56
C GLN A 68 5.56 15.98 -14.20
N HIS A 69 6.13 16.12 -13.00
CA HIS A 69 6.71 17.37 -12.50
C HIS A 69 8.24 17.43 -12.55
N GLY A 70 8.91 16.44 -13.12
CA GLY A 70 10.36 16.48 -13.42
C GLY A 70 11.28 16.16 -12.23
N TYR A 71 10.80 15.57 -11.13
CA TYR A 71 11.63 15.17 -9.96
C TYR A 71 11.56 13.66 -9.67
N TYR A 72 11.42 12.85 -10.72
CA TYR A 72 11.27 11.40 -10.61
C TYR A 72 12.41 10.71 -9.86
N GLN A 73 13.66 11.10 -10.13
CA GLN A 73 14.84 10.46 -9.53
C GLN A 73 14.95 10.72 -8.02
N GLU A 74 14.60 11.91 -7.60
CA GLU A 74 14.53 12.30 -6.18
C GLU A 74 13.48 11.49 -5.46
N MET A 75 12.29 11.34 -6.05
CA MET A 75 11.20 10.54 -5.50
C MET A 75 11.56 9.06 -5.43
N VAL A 76 12.16 8.49 -6.48
CA VAL A 76 12.68 7.11 -6.47
C VAL A 76 13.68 6.91 -5.33
N THR A 77 14.60 7.85 -5.15
CA THR A 77 15.61 7.78 -4.10
C THR A 77 14.98 7.81 -2.71
N LEU A 78 14.02 8.70 -2.49
CA LEU A 78 13.26 8.82 -1.24
C LEU A 78 12.51 7.51 -0.91
N ILE A 79 11.68 7.04 -1.84
CA ILE A 79 10.84 5.85 -1.62
C ILE A 79 11.72 4.60 -1.44
N ARG A 80 12.77 4.44 -2.24
CA ARG A 80 13.72 3.33 -2.10
C ARG A 80 14.37 3.31 -0.71
N ALA A 81 14.83 4.44 -0.23
CA ALA A 81 15.45 4.55 1.08
C ALA A 81 14.45 4.26 2.21
N MET A 82 13.26 4.80 2.14
CA MET A 82 12.18 4.59 3.11
C MET A 82 11.74 3.13 3.17
N PHE A 83 11.44 2.53 2.01
CA PHE A 83 11.06 1.13 1.93
C PHE A 83 12.20 0.19 2.32
N GLY A 84 13.43 0.52 1.91
CA GLY A 84 14.61 -0.24 2.29
C GLY A 84 14.78 -0.35 3.80
N LYS A 85 14.59 0.74 4.53
CA LYS A 85 14.69 0.76 5.99
C LYS A 85 13.56 -0.02 6.65
N VAL A 86 12.32 0.22 6.23
CA VAL A 86 11.15 -0.35 6.93
C VAL A 86 10.89 -1.81 6.58
N LEU A 87 11.21 -2.26 5.36
CA LEU A 87 10.85 -3.60 4.88
C LEU A 87 11.98 -4.62 4.98
N LYS A 88 13.26 -4.18 5.04
CA LYS A 88 14.39 -5.10 5.02
C LYS A 88 14.90 -5.49 6.41
N THR A 89 15.04 -4.54 7.31
CA THR A 89 15.72 -4.74 8.62
C THR A 89 14.91 -4.22 9.79
N ASN A 90 13.61 -4.39 9.77
CA ASN A 90 12.70 -3.89 10.79
C ASN A 90 12.16 -5.04 11.66
N ASN A 91 12.72 -5.19 12.87
CA ASN A 91 12.28 -6.21 13.83
C ASN A 91 10.86 -5.96 14.37
N ALA A 92 10.35 -4.74 14.26
CA ALA A 92 9.00 -4.36 14.64
C ALA A 92 7.95 -4.72 13.58
N LEU A 93 8.37 -5.05 12.36
CA LEU A 93 7.48 -5.41 11.26
C LEU A 93 7.03 -6.89 11.38
N LYS A 94 5.72 -7.13 11.24
CA LYS A 94 5.15 -8.48 11.09
C LYS A 94 5.12 -8.89 9.62
N PHE A 95 4.48 -8.08 8.78
CA PHE A 95 4.47 -8.18 7.33
C PHE A 95 4.02 -6.84 6.71
N ALA A 96 4.21 -6.71 5.41
CA ALA A 96 3.72 -5.56 4.65
C ALA A 96 3.00 -6.03 3.38
N VAL A 97 2.01 -5.26 2.95
CA VAL A 97 1.35 -5.39 1.64
C VAL A 97 1.45 -4.05 0.93
N LEU A 98 1.90 -4.08 -0.30
CA LEU A 98 1.97 -2.91 -1.17
C LEU A 98 1.15 -3.20 -2.42
N THR A 99 0.26 -2.28 -2.80
CA THR A 99 -0.50 -2.33 -4.05
C THR A 99 -0.11 -1.18 -4.97
N GLY A 100 -0.29 -1.36 -6.26
CA GLY A 100 -0.04 -0.34 -7.27
C GLY A 100 -0.42 -0.82 -8.66
N CYS A 101 -0.70 0.11 -9.57
CA CYS A 101 -1.05 -0.19 -10.95
C CYS A 101 0.16 -0.47 -11.82
N LEU A 102 1.29 0.17 -11.54
CA LEU A 102 2.51 0.04 -12.33
C LEU A 102 3.46 -0.96 -11.67
N ARG A 103 3.86 -1.96 -12.43
CA ARG A 103 5.03 -2.77 -12.06
C ARG A 103 6.27 -1.92 -12.29
N VAL A 104 6.56 -1.04 -11.32
CA VAL A 104 7.82 -0.29 -11.36
C VAL A 104 8.95 -1.31 -11.35
N SER A 105 9.83 -1.25 -12.35
CA SER A 105 10.89 -2.24 -12.55
C SER A 105 11.68 -2.46 -11.26
N LYS A 106 12.08 -3.70 -10.99
CA LYS A 106 12.89 -4.05 -9.81
C LYS A 106 14.11 -3.15 -9.63
N GLU A 107 14.56 -2.55 -10.72
CA GLU A 107 15.78 -1.73 -10.78
C GLU A 107 15.62 -0.34 -10.18
N SER A 108 14.40 0.16 -9.97
CA SER A 108 14.22 1.52 -9.46
C SER A 108 13.96 1.57 -7.94
N ILE A 109 12.87 0.99 -7.44
CA ILE A 109 12.46 1.14 -6.04
C ILE A 109 12.81 -0.07 -5.18
N PHE A 110 12.62 -1.27 -5.73
CA PHE A 110 12.77 -2.52 -4.99
C PHE A 110 14.16 -3.14 -5.11
N THR A 111 15.14 -2.42 -5.68
CA THR A 111 16.53 -2.88 -5.74
C THR A 111 17.07 -3.16 -4.33
N GLY A 112 17.55 -4.39 -4.13
CA GLY A 112 18.06 -4.83 -2.83
C GLY A 112 17.02 -5.30 -1.82
N LEU A 113 15.73 -5.31 -2.19
CA LEU A 113 14.65 -5.91 -1.40
C LEU A 113 14.35 -7.31 -1.96
N ASN A 114 14.94 -8.35 -1.37
CA ASN A 114 14.85 -9.73 -1.88
C ASN A 114 13.69 -10.53 -1.27
N ASN A 115 12.95 -9.95 -0.31
CA ASN A 115 11.96 -10.66 0.50
C ASN A 115 10.52 -10.45 0.03
N PHE A 116 10.31 -9.92 -1.19
CA PHE A 116 8.99 -9.72 -1.74
C PHE A 116 8.51 -10.92 -2.55
N LYS A 117 7.25 -11.27 -2.34
CA LYS A 117 6.48 -12.00 -3.30
C LYS A 117 5.68 -10.99 -4.13
N ILE A 118 5.99 -10.87 -5.40
CA ILE A 118 5.26 -10.03 -6.33
C ILE A 118 4.15 -10.88 -6.94
N LEU A 119 2.95 -10.34 -6.94
CA LEU A 119 1.77 -10.91 -7.59
C LEU A 119 1.26 -9.89 -8.60
N SER A 120 0.79 -10.38 -9.72
CA SER A 120 0.22 -9.58 -10.80
C SER A 120 -1.14 -10.15 -11.22
N ILE A 121 -1.83 -9.48 -12.10
CA ILE A 121 -3.11 -9.94 -12.65
C ILE A 121 -3.03 -11.30 -13.36
N THR A 122 -1.83 -11.79 -13.68
CA THR A 122 -1.62 -13.11 -14.28
C THR A 122 -1.42 -14.23 -13.26
N ASP A 123 -1.28 -13.89 -11.98
CA ASP A 123 -1.13 -14.88 -10.92
C ASP A 123 -2.51 -15.41 -10.49
N THR A 124 -2.56 -16.69 -10.14
CA THR A 124 -3.79 -17.36 -9.67
C THR A 124 -4.06 -17.16 -8.19
N ARG A 125 -3.10 -16.56 -7.48
CA ARG A 125 -3.28 -16.23 -6.06
C ARG A 125 -3.95 -14.88 -5.94
N PHE A 126 -5.12 -14.84 -5.31
CA PHE A 126 -5.97 -13.65 -5.13
C PHE A 126 -6.61 -13.13 -6.42
N ASP A 127 -6.77 -13.99 -7.42
CA ASP A 127 -7.37 -13.65 -8.70
C ASP A 127 -8.87 -13.31 -8.63
N GLU A 128 -9.55 -13.72 -7.56
CA GLU A 128 -10.96 -13.38 -7.29
C GLU A 128 -11.14 -12.19 -6.33
N GLN A 129 -10.05 -11.52 -5.90
CA GLN A 129 -10.11 -10.54 -4.80
C GLN A 129 -10.22 -9.09 -5.27
N PHE A 130 -9.96 -8.82 -6.54
CA PHE A 130 -9.86 -7.46 -7.09
C PHE A 130 -10.92 -7.16 -8.16
N GLY A 131 -12.02 -7.88 -8.13
CA GLY A 131 -13.18 -7.69 -9.00
C GLY A 131 -14.35 -8.49 -8.48
N PHE A 132 -15.54 -8.28 -9.03
CA PHE A 132 -16.67 -9.16 -8.75
C PHE A 132 -16.61 -10.42 -9.62
N THR A 133 -16.85 -11.55 -9.02
CA THR A 133 -17.03 -12.83 -9.72
C THR A 133 -18.45 -12.94 -10.26
N ASP A 134 -18.69 -13.86 -11.22
CA ASP A 134 -20.05 -14.18 -11.71
C ASP A 134 -21.04 -14.48 -10.56
N LYS A 135 -20.55 -15.11 -9.50
CA LYS A 135 -21.36 -15.43 -8.32
C LYS A 135 -21.78 -14.16 -7.58
N GLU A 136 -20.84 -13.28 -7.31
CA GLU A 136 -21.12 -12.03 -6.59
C GLU A 136 -22.01 -11.08 -7.39
N VAL A 137 -21.82 -11.02 -8.72
CA VAL A 137 -22.72 -10.27 -9.60
C VAL A 137 -24.14 -10.83 -9.57
N LYS A 138 -24.31 -12.16 -9.61
CA LYS A 138 -25.64 -12.78 -9.45
C LYS A 138 -26.29 -12.48 -8.09
N GLU A 139 -25.52 -12.53 -7.02
CA GLU A 139 -25.98 -12.18 -5.68
C GLU A 139 -26.39 -10.70 -5.59
N LEU A 140 -25.62 -9.80 -6.21
CA LEU A 140 -25.94 -8.39 -6.30
C LEU A 140 -27.24 -8.13 -7.08
N LEU A 141 -27.39 -8.73 -8.26
CA LEU A 141 -28.60 -8.61 -9.07
C LEU A 141 -29.83 -9.17 -8.35
N ALA A 142 -29.68 -10.28 -7.61
CA ALA A 142 -30.75 -10.84 -6.78
C ALA A 142 -31.15 -9.90 -5.65
N TYR A 143 -30.20 -9.24 -5.02
CA TYR A 143 -30.47 -8.24 -3.98
C TYR A 143 -31.34 -7.08 -4.50
N TYR A 144 -31.13 -6.66 -5.75
CA TYR A 144 -31.92 -5.61 -6.40
C TYR A 144 -33.13 -6.13 -7.19
N HIS A 145 -33.45 -7.43 -7.15
CA HIS A 145 -34.57 -8.07 -7.85
C HIS A 145 -34.53 -7.91 -9.38
N VAL A 146 -33.33 -8.01 -9.95
CA VAL A 146 -33.08 -7.91 -11.41
C VAL A 146 -32.24 -9.08 -11.95
N GLU A 147 -32.42 -10.27 -11.40
CA GLU A 147 -31.65 -11.49 -11.71
C GLU A 147 -31.72 -11.86 -13.19
N ASN A 148 -32.83 -11.52 -13.83
CA ASN A 148 -33.03 -11.75 -15.26
C ASN A 148 -32.11 -10.93 -16.17
N ARG A 149 -31.38 -9.96 -15.63
CA ARG A 149 -30.43 -9.13 -16.38
C ARG A 149 -29.00 -9.64 -16.32
N PHE A 150 -28.75 -10.80 -15.77
CA PHE A 150 -27.36 -11.30 -15.63
C PHE A 150 -26.62 -11.40 -16.98
N ASP A 151 -27.26 -11.96 -18.01
CA ASP A 151 -26.62 -12.11 -19.32
C ASP A 151 -26.31 -10.76 -19.98
N GLU A 152 -27.20 -9.77 -19.82
CA GLU A 152 -26.99 -8.41 -20.27
C GLU A 152 -25.84 -7.75 -19.50
N THR A 153 -25.80 -7.90 -18.17
CA THR A 153 -24.73 -7.40 -17.32
C THR A 153 -23.38 -8.01 -17.71
N LYS A 154 -23.38 -9.31 -17.99
CA LYS A 154 -22.19 -10.01 -18.45
C LYS A 154 -21.69 -9.48 -19.79
N GLU A 155 -22.57 -9.27 -20.76
CA GLU A 155 -22.23 -8.73 -22.07
C GLU A 155 -21.60 -7.34 -21.99
N TRP A 156 -22.08 -6.49 -21.08
CA TRP A 156 -21.61 -5.12 -20.96
C TRP A 156 -20.39 -4.92 -20.08
N TYR A 157 -20.22 -5.70 -19.01
CA TYR A 157 -19.28 -5.40 -17.93
C TYR A 157 -18.27 -6.52 -17.65
N ASP A 158 -18.43 -7.73 -18.23
CA ASP A 158 -17.40 -8.76 -18.18
C ASP A 158 -16.26 -8.39 -19.16
N GLY A 159 -15.04 -8.66 -18.80
CA GLY A 159 -13.93 -8.40 -19.72
C GLY A 159 -12.55 -8.36 -19.07
N TYR A 160 -12.47 -8.58 -17.78
CA TYR A 160 -11.21 -8.68 -17.07
C TYR A 160 -10.93 -10.14 -16.70
N ARG A 161 -9.71 -10.60 -17.00
CA ARG A 161 -9.25 -11.92 -16.58
C ARG A 161 -8.05 -11.77 -15.68
N PHE A 162 -8.21 -12.20 -14.43
CA PHE A 162 -7.14 -12.25 -13.43
C PHE A 162 -6.82 -13.71 -13.15
N GLY A 163 -5.56 -14.14 -13.40
CA GLY A 163 -5.18 -15.53 -13.24
C GLY A 163 -6.11 -16.50 -14.00
N ASN A 164 -6.93 -17.24 -13.27
CA ASN A 164 -7.94 -18.15 -13.79
C ASN A 164 -9.38 -17.63 -13.66
N ALA A 165 -9.60 -16.49 -13.00
CA ALA A 165 -10.92 -15.93 -12.75
C ALA A 165 -11.29 -14.88 -13.81
N ASP A 166 -12.51 -14.93 -14.31
CA ASP A 166 -13.15 -13.85 -15.04
C ASP A 166 -13.83 -12.96 -14.00
N VAL A 167 -13.57 -11.66 -14.05
CA VAL A 167 -14.02 -10.70 -13.04
C VAL A 167 -14.55 -9.42 -13.68
N TYR A 168 -15.50 -8.81 -12.99
CA TYR A 168 -16.11 -7.53 -13.37
C TYR A 168 -15.45 -6.41 -12.59
N CYS A 169 -15.28 -5.25 -13.22
CA CYS A 169 -14.86 -4.05 -12.51
C CYS A 169 -15.98 -3.60 -11.54
N PRO A 170 -15.72 -3.51 -10.23
CA PRO A 170 -16.77 -3.15 -9.26
C PRO A 170 -17.35 -1.75 -9.45
N TRP A 171 -16.65 -0.88 -10.18
CA TRP A 171 -17.12 0.47 -10.47
C TRP A 171 -18.16 0.49 -11.62
N ASP A 172 -18.13 -0.51 -12.49
CA ASP A 172 -18.95 -0.56 -13.70
C ASP A 172 -20.27 -1.31 -13.46
N VAL A 173 -20.33 -2.22 -12.49
CA VAL A 173 -21.49 -3.02 -12.10
C VAL A 173 -22.24 -2.36 -10.93
#